data_8f7c50b0cd7acfc99a56b585d6583e69
#
_entry.id   8f7c50b0cd7acfc99a56b585d6583e69
#
_cell.length_a   1.000
_cell.length_b   1.000
_cell.length_c   1.000
_cell.angle_alpha   90.00
_cell.angle_beta   90.00
_cell.angle_gamma   90.00
#
_symmetry.space_group_name_H-M   'P 1'
#
loop_
_entity.id
_entity.type
_entity.pdbx_description
1 polymer ?
#
loop_
_entity_poly.entity_id
_entity_poly.type
_entity_poly.pdbx_seq_one_letter_code
_entity_poly.pdbx_strand_id
1 'polypeptide(L)'
;MPETLARARAILKSTFGYDDFRPGQGEVIEAALRGDDLLAVMPTGSGKSMCYQLPALVDGALTVVVSPLIALMRDQVHQMRAVGVAAATLNSTSTEDEVTDAWTLLRAGELRLLFVSPERLLTNGLAGHLKQAGARRLAIDEAHCVSQWGHDFRPEYRDIARARAALGDVQTLAFTATADRATRDDVVERLFPRRPQVFVHSFDRPNITLRFAPKDQPRRQLSQFIERYRRESGIVYCSSRKRTEALAETLTRHGLRALPYHAGLDQGTRARNQDRFLQEDGIVVVATVAFGMGINKPDVRFVCHADMPTNVESYYQEIGRAGRDGLPADTLTLFGFDDMALRRRQIDEKDIPDERRRVERQKLEAMIGLCEAPTCRRQALLAYFGEESGPCGHCDLCAGAVPVVDATVDAQKVLSAVARTGERFGAGYIADLVAGRENPAIQRNGHTALKTFGAGRDKPHGAWRALIRQLFAAGAVSETDGEYPGLRLTEKGEAILFGRESIALRPEAPRKASRDQRRREAGSAVEGLDPSDEALFQHLRALRASIAREEGVAAFIVFPDRTLIDMARLKPIDLGAMRAVSGVGERKLAAYGARFAQAVGDFLAR
;
A
#
# COMPACT_ATOMS: atom_id res chain seq x y z
N MET A 1 5.14 29.70 21.24
CA MET A 1 4.39 28.95 20.17
C MET A 1 5.04 29.11 18.77
N PRO A 2 5.12 30.29 18.14
CA PRO A 2 5.83 30.45 16.85
C PRO A 2 7.29 30.03 16.91
N GLU A 3 7.97 30.30 18.02
CA GLU A 3 9.37 29.98 18.28
C GLU A 3 9.64 28.45 18.33
N THR A 4 8.73 27.69 18.92
CA THR A 4 8.87 26.21 19.03
C THR A 4 8.74 25.54 17.66
N LEU A 5 7.82 26.00 16.82
CA LEU A 5 7.65 25.49 15.46
C LEU A 5 8.80 25.95 14.53
N ALA A 6 9.32 27.15 14.73
CA ALA A 6 10.52 27.63 14.04
C ALA A 6 11.75 26.78 14.40
N ARG A 7 11.93 26.43 15.70
CA ARG A 7 12.97 25.50 16.16
C ARG A 7 12.80 24.11 15.53
N ALA A 8 11.56 23.60 15.43
CA ALA A 8 11.28 22.33 14.77
C ALA A 8 11.69 22.37 13.28
N ARG A 9 11.41 23.46 12.55
CA ARG A 9 11.87 23.63 11.16
C ARG A 9 13.40 23.68 11.05
N ALA A 10 14.06 24.37 11.97
CA ALA A 10 15.53 24.43 12.01
C ALA A 10 16.14 23.03 12.18
N ILE A 11 15.60 22.21 13.10
CA ILE A 11 16.03 20.81 13.30
C ILE A 11 15.69 19.94 12.08
N LEU A 12 14.51 20.13 11.47
CA LEU A 12 14.12 19.44 10.25
C LEU A 12 15.16 19.69 9.14
N LYS A 13 15.60 20.93 8.97
CA LYS A 13 16.61 21.29 7.98
C LYS A 13 17.99 20.74 8.31
N SER A 14 18.48 20.98 9.52
CA SER A 14 19.86 20.59 9.91
C SER A 14 20.03 19.07 10.00
N THR A 15 19.05 18.35 10.56
CA THR A 15 19.15 16.90 10.79
C THR A 15 18.73 16.09 9.57
N PHE A 16 17.60 16.46 8.93
CA PHE A 16 16.99 15.65 7.86
C PHE A 16 17.18 16.25 6.45
N GLY A 17 17.59 17.52 6.35
CA GLY A 17 17.82 18.22 5.08
C GLY A 17 16.56 18.70 4.37
N TYR A 18 15.41 18.76 5.05
CA TYR A 18 14.15 19.24 4.47
C TYR A 18 13.87 20.67 4.88
N ASP A 19 13.44 21.51 3.93
CA ASP A 19 13.21 22.94 4.15
C ASP A 19 11.89 23.21 4.90
N ASP A 20 10.86 22.39 4.66
CA ASP A 20 9.56 22.57 5.32
C ASP A 20 8.87 21.22 5.54
N PHE A 21 7.80 21.26 6.31
CA PHE A 21 6.91 20.13 6.58
C PHE A 21 6.14 19.72 5.33
N ARG A 22 5.84 18.45 5.21
CA ARG A 22 4.83 17.98 4.24
C ARG A 22 3.44 18.44 4.68
N PRO A 23 2.47 18.54 3.73
CA PRO A 23 1.09 18.87 4.07
C PRO A 23 0.57 18.01 5.22
N GLY A 24 -0.03 18.65 6.22
CA GLY A 24 -0.57 18.01 7.41
C GLY A 24 0.42 17.70 8.53
N GLN A 25 1.73 17.67 8.28
CA GLN A 25 2.70 17.41 9.36
C GLN A 25 2.79 18.56 10.37
N GLY A 26 2.73 19.82 9.89
CA GLY A 26 2.95 20.99 10.74
C GLY A 26 2.00 21.10 11.91
N GLU A 27 0.70 20.93 11.66
CA GLU A 27 -0.35 20.99 12.69
C GLU A 27 -0.27 19.84 13.71
N VAL A 28 0.08 18.62 13.23
CA VAL A 28 0.26 17.45 14.11
C VAL A 28 1.49 17.64 15.00
N ILE A 29 2.62 18.12 14.42
CA ILE A 29 3.85 18.40 15.17
C ILE A 29 3.61 19.51 16.18
N GLU A 30 2.89 20.56 15.81
CA GLU A 30 2.55 21.66 16.71
C GLU A 30 1.71 21.18 17.90
N ALA A 31 0.68 20.36 17.67
CA ALA A 31 -0.12 19.76 18.73
C ALA A 31 0.73 18.85 19.64
N ALA A 32 1.61 18.03 19.06
CA ALA A 32 2.53 17.20 19.84
C ALA A 32 3.48 18.03 20.71
N LEU A 33 3.97 19.17 20.21
CA LEU A 33 4.86 20.08 20.96
C LEU A 33 4.13 20.85 22.05
N ARG A 34 2.81 21.09 21.93
CA ARG A 34 1.99 21.64 23.01
C ARG A 34 1.73 20.67 24.17
N GLY A 35 1.94 19.38 23.94
CA GLY A 35 1.65 18.34 24.92
C GLY A 35 0.25 17.73 24.78
N ASP A 36 -0.45 18.00 23.67
CA ASP A 36 -1.79 17.47 23.43
C ASP A 36 -1.75 15.97 23.10
N ASP A 37 -2.67 15.19 23.67
CA ASP A 37 -2.94 13.84 23.18
C ASP A 37 -3.59 13.93 21.77
N LEU A 38 -3.15 13.09 20.83
CA LEU A 38 -3.65 13.15 19.46
C LEU A 38 -3.78 11.79 18.77
N LEU A 39 -4.76 11.71 17.88
CA LEU A 39 -4.89 10.67 16.86
C LEU A 39 -4.70 11.31 15.48
N ALA A 40 -3.67 10.88 14.74
CA ALA A 40 -3.41 11.35 13.39
C ALA A 40 -3.62 10.23 12.38
N VAL A 41 -4.62 10.38 11.51
CA VAL A 41 -4.86 9.51 10.35
C VAL A 41 -4.24 10.19 9.13
N MET A 42 -3.13 9.63 8.66
CA MET A 42 -2.31 10.23 7.61
C MET A 42 -1.93 9.14 6.59
N PRO A 43 -1.96 9.42 5.28
CA PRO A 43 -1.69 8.42 4.26
C PRO A 43 -0.29 7.81 4.39
N THR A 44 -0.11 6.59 3.86
CA THR A 44 1.22 5.99 3.75
C THR A 44 2.12 6.87 2.89
N GLY A 45 3.36 7.12 3.36
CA GLY A 45 4.30 8.01 2.67
C GLY A 45 4.16 9.50 2.99
N SER A 46 3.18 9.92 3.81
CA SER A 46 3.07 11.31 4.30
C SER A 46 4.16 11.72 5.29
N GLY A 47 4.92 10.75 5.80
CA GLY A 47 5.96 10.99 6.79
C GLY A 47 5.44 11.05 8.24
N LYS A 48 4.47 10.20 8.60
CA LYS A 48 3.94 10.03 9.97
C LYS A 48 5.02 9.97 11.05
N SER A 49 6.11 9.22 10.78
CA SER A 49 7.21 9.05 11.72
C SER A 49 7.83 10.37 12.15
N MET A 50 7.91 11.35 11.27
CA MET A 50 8.43 12.69 11.57
C MET A 50 7.60 13.38 12.67
N CYS A 51 6.30 13.10 12.74
CA CYS A 51 5.39 13.73 13.70
C CYS A 51 5.65 13.31 15.17
N TYR A 52 6.34 12.19 15.41
CA TYR A 52 6.81 11.81 16.75
C TYR A 52 8.34 11.89 16.91
N GLN A 53 9.09 11.78 15.82
CA GLN A 53 10.55 11.91 15.86
C GLN A 53 11.00 13.34 16.13
N LEU A 54 10.42 14.30 15.41
CA LEU A 54 10.82 15.69 15.53
C LEU A 54 10.52 16.31 16.90
N PRO A 55 9.34 16.12 17.52
CA PRO A 55 9.11 16.55 18.90
C PRO A 55 10.13 16.02 19.91
N ALA A 56 10.57 14.75 19.77
CA ALA A 56 11.61 14.17 20.62
C ALA A 56 12.95 14.89 20.51
N LEU A 57 13.28 15.45 19.33
CA LEU A 57 14.51 16.19 19.07
C LEU A 57 14.40 17.65 19.54
N VAL A 58 13.22 18.25 19.43
CA VAL A 58 12.99 19.66 19.79
C VAL A 58 13.16 19.89 21.29
N ASP A 59 12.57 19.03 22.11
CA ASP A 59 12.65 19.16 23.57
C ASP A 59 13.65 18.21 24.25
N GLY A 60 14.27 17.32 23.48
CA GLY A 60 15.26 16.37 23.98
C GLY A 60 14.69 15.26 24.87
N ALA A 61 13.37 15.11 24.93
CA ALA A 61 12.71 14.15 25.81
C ALA A 61 12.60 12.76 25.15
N LEU A 62 12.65 11.72 26.00
CA LEU A 62 12.46 10.34 25.56
C LEU A 62 11.02 10.13 25.05
N THR A 63 10.91 9.68 23.79
CA THR A 63 9.67 9.19 23.18
C THR A 63 9.75 7.66 23.04
N VAL A 64 8.80 6.96 23.64
CA VAL A 64 8.63 5.51 23.47
C VAL A 64 7.70 5.29 22.27
N VAL A 65 8.15 4.53 21.29
CA VAL A 65 7.41 4.26 20.05
C VAL A 65 6.99 2.79 20.02
N VAL A 66 5.70 2.52 20.15
CA VAL A 66 5.14 1.17 20.00
C VAL A 66 4.89 0.90 18.53
N SER A 67 5.48 -0.17 18.00
CA SER A 67 5.28 -0.61 16.62
C SER A 67 5.05 -2.13 16.56
N PRO A 68 4.16 -2.62 15.66
CA PRO A 68 3.85 -4.04 15.57
C PRO A 68 4.92 -4.86 14.81
N LEU A 69 5.96 -4.20 14.30
CA LEU A 69 6.85 -4.78 13.30
C LEU A 69 8.32 -4.58 13.63
N ILE A 70 8.98 -5.68 13.95
CA ILE A 70 10.41 -5.69 14.31
C ILE A 70 11.28 -5.15 13.17
N ALA A 71 11.01 -5.53 11.92
CA ALA A 71 11.78 -5.06 10.76
C ALA A 71 11.67 -3.53 10.60
N LEU A 72 10.46 -2.96 10.76
CA LEU A 72 10.25 -1.51 10.70
C LEU A 72 10.98 -0.78 11.82
N MET A 73 10.94 -1.32 13.04
CA MET A 73 11.66 -0.73 14.18
C MET A 73 13.17 -0.66 13.91
N ARG A 74 13.76 -1.73 13.38
CA ARG A 74 15.19 -1.76 13.01
C ARG A 74 15.54 -0.73 11.94
N ASP A 75 14.72 -0.66 10.89
CA ASP A 75 14.89 0.35 9.83
C ASP A 75 14.81 1.78 10.38
N GLN A 76 13.84 2.07 11.25
CA GLN A 76 13.69 3.38 11.88
C GLN A 76 14.89 3.72 12.77
N VAL A 77 15.36 2.78 13.61
CA VAL A 77 16.56 2.97 14.43
C VAL A 77 17.78 3.25 13.55
N HIS A 78 17.95 2.47 12.49
CA HIS A 78 19.09 2.65 11.58
C HIS A 78 19.06 4.03 10.91
N GLN A 79 17.90 4.45 10.41
CA GLN A 79 17.73 5.78 9.81
C GLN A 79 18.02 6.91 10.81
N MET A 80 17.54 6.78 12.06
CA MET A 80 17.79 7.80 13.10
C MET A 80 19.28 7.89 13.47
N ARG A 81 19.93 6.74 13.66
CA ARG A 81 21.38 6.70 13.95
C ARG A 81 22.20 7.26 12.79
N ALA A 82 21.80 7.01 11.55
CA ALA A 82 22.46 7.56 10.36
C ALA A 82 22.46 9.09 10.30
N VAL A 83 21.43 9.74 10.87
CA VAL A 83 21.36 11.21 10.97
C VAL A 83 21.83 11.74 12.34
N GLY A 84 22.43 10.88 13.19
CA GLY A 84 23.03 11.27 14.47
C GLY A 84 22.08 11.32 15.66
N VAL A 85 20.89 10.76 15.54
CA VAL A 85 19.91 10.69 16.63
C VAL A 85 20.10 9.41 17.43
N ALA A 86 20.20 9.52 18.75
CA ALA A 86 20.27 8.37 19.63
C ALA A 86 18.91 7.65 19.68
N ALA A 87 18.86 6.51 19.02
CA ALA A 87 17.68 5.65 18.94
C ALA A 87 18.06 4.20 19.22
N ALA A 88 17.14 3.44 19.84
CA ALA A 88 17.33 2.02 20.15
C ALA A 88 16.03 1.24 19.93
N THR A 89 16.12 -0.10 19.88
CA THR A 89 14.96 -0.98 19.83
C THR A 89 15.04 -2.07 20.88
N LEU A 90 13.88 -2.41 21.46
CA LEU A 90 13.71 -3.55 22.37
C LEU A 90 12.53 -4.39 21.89
N ASN A 91 12.81 -5.61 21.44
CA ASN A 91 11.82 -6.55 20.93
C ASN A 91 12.26 -8.01 21.19
N SER A 92 11.49 -9.00 20.79
CA SER A 92 11.76 -10.42 21.00
C SER A 92 13.00 -10.96 20.29
N THR A 93 13.55 -10.22 19.33
CA THR A 93 14.73 -10.63 18.55
C THR A 93 15.94 -9.72 18.78
N SER A 94 15.88 -8.82 19.77
CA SER A 94 17.01 -7.97 20.15
C SER A 94 18.14 -8.81 20.74
N THR A 95 19.36 -8.57 20.28
CA THR A 95 20.58 -9.23 20.82
C THR A 95 20.93 -8.67 22.20
N GLU A 96 21.78 -9.36 22.94
CA GLU A 96 22.27 -8.89 24.25
C GLU A 96 23.00 -7.55 24.14
N ASP A 97 23.78 -7.36 23.06
CA ASP A 97 24.48 -6.11 22.79
C ASP A 97 23.50 -4.97 22.51
N GLU A 98 22.46 -5.20 21.69
CA GLU A 98 21.42 -4.21 21.41
C GLU A 98 20.66 -3.81 22.68
N VAL A 99 20.38 -4.77 23.55
CA VAL A 99 19.73 -4.52 24.85
C VAL A 99 20.65 -3.71 25.75
N THR A 100 21.91 -4.06 25.86
CA THR A 100 22.91 -3.38 26.68
C THR A 100 23.13 -1.93 26.22
N ASP A 101 23.24 -1.73 24.91
CA ASP A 101 23.36 -0.39 24.29
C ASP A 101 22.13 0.47 24.61
N ALA A 102 20.93 -0.08 24.45
CA ALA A 102 19.68 0.63 24.77
C ALA A 102 19.63 1.08 26.24
N TRP A 103 20.00 0.19 27.19
CA TRP A 103 20.03 0.52 28.61
C TRP A 103 21.12 1.52 28.96
N THR A 104 22.26 1.48 28.29
CA THR A 104 23.36 2.44 28.49
C THR A 104 22.93 3.83 28.09
N LEU A 105 22.38 4.00 26.86
CA LEU A 105 21.86 5.27 26.38
C LEU A 105 20.69 5.79 27.24
N LEU A 106 19.84 4.90 27.74
CA LEU A 106 18.71 5.24 28.60
C LEU A 106 19.19 5.81 29.93
N ARG A 107 20.15 5.15 30.59
CA ARG A 107 20.72 5.58 31.90
C ARG A 107 21.51 6.89 31.74
N ALA A 108 22.18 7.10 30.61
CA ALA A 108 22.89 8.35 30.33
C ALA A 108 21.95 9.53 30.03
N GLY A 109 20.63 9.29 29.84
CA GLY A 109 19.66 10.32 29.43
C GLY A 109 19.87 10.82 28.00
N GLU A 110 20.61 10.06 27.18
CA GLU A 110 20.92 10.41 25.81
C GLU A 110 19.88 9.90 24.81
N LEU A 111 19.15 8.81 25.17
CA LEU A 111 18.17 8.18 24.30
C LEU A 111 16.99 9.12 23.98
N ARG A 112 16.71 9.35 22.71
CA ARG A 112 15.61 10.19 22.22
C ARG A 112 14.40 9.38 21.78
N LEU A 113 14.65 8.22 21.14
CA LEU A 113 13.62 7.33 20.60
C LEU A 113 13.89 5.89 21.01
N LEU A 114 12.93 5.28 21.70
CA LEU A 114 12.94 3.85 21.98
C LEU A 114 11.80 3.17 21.23
N PHE A 115 12.14 2.38 20.24
CA PHE A 115 11.17 1.54 19.53
C PHE A 115 10.97 0.22 20.30
N VAL A 116 9.72 -0.15 20.58
CA VAL A 116 9.40 -1.32 21.39
C VAL A 116 8.18 -2.06 20.83
N SER A 117 8.22 -3.40 20.85
CA SER A 117 7.03 -4.18 20.52
C SER A 117 6.01 -4.13 21.66
N PRO A 118 4.69 -4.27 21.37
CA PRO A 118 3.64 -4.21 22.39
C PRO A 118 3.90 -5.19 23.53
N GLU A 119 4.26 -6.43 23.19
CA GLU A 119 4.52 -7.50 24.15
C GLU A 119 5.69 -7.15 25.09
N ARG A 120 6.76 -6.57 24.49
CA ARG A 120 7.96 -6.20 25.25
C ARG A 120 7.70 -5.06 26.22
N LEU A 121 6.87 -4.09 25.82
CA LEU A 121 6.50 -2.96 26.70
C LEU A 121 5.78 -3.42 27.97
N LEU A 122 5.04 -4.52 27.91
CA LEU A 122 4.27 -5.09 29.02
C LEU A 122 5.08 -6.03 29.92
N THR A 123 6.29 -6.43 29.51
CA THR A 123 7.09 -7.42 30.25
C THR A 123 8.14 -6.78 31.17
N ASN A 124 8.50 -7.51 32.24
CA ASN A 124 9.64 -7.23 33.10
C ASN A 124 9.71 -5.82 33.69
N GLY A 125 8.56 -5.17 33.91
CA GLY A 125 8.52 -3.84 34.54
C GLY A 125 9.11 -2.72 33.66
N LEU A 126 9.30 -2.97 32.35
CA LEU A 126 9.91 -2.02 31.41
C LEU A 126 9.23 -0.64 31.47
N ALA A 127 7.90 -0.60 31.49
CA ALA A 127 7.14 0.66 31.60
C ALA A 127 7.53 1.46 32.85
N GLY A 128 7.74 0.79 33.98
CA GLY A 128 8.20 1.43 35.22
C GLY A 128 9.61 2.03 35.11
N HIS A 129 10.54 1.32 34.48
CA HIS A 129 11.90 1.83 34.22
C HIS A 129 11.88 3.03 33.24
N LEU A 130 11.05 2.98 32.21
CA LEU A 130 10.90 4.08 31.25
C LEU A 130 10.30 5.34 31.91
N LYS A 131 9.35 5.15 32.84
CA LYS A 131 8.83 6.23 33.67
C LYS A 131 9.94 6.88 34.52
N GLN A 132 10.77 6.07 35.18
CA GLN A 132 11.90 6.56 35.99
C GLN A 132 12.95 7.27 35.13
N ALA A 133 13.14 6.82 33.87
CA ALA A 133 14.02 7.45 32.90
C ALA A 133 13.43 8.74 32.26
N GLY A 134 12.24 9.17 32.68
CA GLY A 134 11.63 10.41 32.22
C GLY A 134 11.00 10.32 30.83
N ALA A 135 10.46 9.14 30.47
CA ALA A 135 9.66 9.02 29.24
C ALA A 135 8.50 10.02 29.26
N ARG A 136 8.43 10.88 28.25
CA ARG A 136 7.46 11.97 28.17
C ARG A 136 6.33 11.67 27.20
N ARG A 137 6.61 10.88 26.15
CA ARG A 137 5.67 10.55 25.09
C ARG A 137 5.58 9.06 24.83
N LEU A 138 4.37 8.61 24.56
CA LEU A 138 4.06 7.29 24.03
C LEU A 138 3.50 7.48 22.60
N ALA A 139 4.29 7.21 21.59
CA ALA A 139 3.84 7.17 20.21
C ALA A 139 3.38 5.75 19.85
N ILE A 140 2.21 5.60 19.27
CA ILE A 140 1.61 4.32 18.88
C ILE A 140 1.50 4.32 17.36
N ASP A 141 2.41 3.60 16.70
CA ASP A 141 2.37 3.42 15.25
C ASP A 141 1.39 2.29 14.89
N GLU A 142 0.78 2.39 13.71
CA GLU A 142 -0.27 1.49 13.23
C GLU A 142 -1.41 1.31 14.27
N ALA A 143 -1.87 2.41 14.84
CA ALA A 143 -2.87 2.44 15.92
C ALA A 143 -4.18 1.69 15.58
N HIS A 144 -4.50 1.50 14.28
CA HIS A 144 -5.64 0.69 13.85
C HIS A 144 -5.56 -0.77 14.33
N CYS A 145 -4.37 -1.26 14.71
CA CYS A 145 -4.19 -2.61 15.25
C CYS A 145 -4.89 -2.82 16.60
N VAL A 146 -5.26 -1.76 17.33
CA VAL A 146 -6.00 -1.86 18.59
C VAL A 146 -7.47 -2.21 18.35
N SER A 147 -8.00 -1.84 17.18
CA SER A 147 -9.41 -1.99 16.85
C SER A 147 -9.73 -3.35 16.25
N GLN A 148 -10.78 -3.99 16.76
CA GLN A 148 -11.31 -5.23 16.18
C GLN A 148 -11.92 -5.01 14.78
N TRP A 149 -12.30 -3.78 14.47
CA TRP A 149 -12.84 -3.35 13.18
C TRP A 149 -11.72 -3.00 12.18
N GLY A 150 -10.48 -2.83 12.67
CA GLY A 150 -9.29 -2.64 11.85
C GLY A 150 -9.00 -3.87 10.97
N HIS A 151 -8.33 -3.66 9.85
CA HIS A 151 -7.97 -4.71 8.90
C HIS A 151 -6.83 -5.63 9.38
N ASP A 152 -6.04 -5.20 10.39
CA ASP A 152 -4.95 -5.97 11.02
C ASP A 152 -5.04 -5.87 12.55
N PHE A 153 -6.12 -6.42 13.10
CA PHE A 153 -6.30 -6.45 14.56
C PHE A 153 -5.24 -7.33 15.22
N ARG A 154 -4.60 -6.80 16.29
CA ARG A 154 -3.61 -7.49 17.10
C ARG A 154 -4.01 -7.47 18.57
N PRO A 155 -4.23 -8.64 19.19
CA PRO A 155 -4.65 -8.72 20.60
C PRO A 155 -3.72 -7.96 21.56
N GLU A 156 -2.42 -7.97 21.29
CA GLU A 156 -1.38 -7.35 22.11
C GLU A 156 -1.53 -5.82 22.17
N TYR A 157 -2.15 -5.21 21.16
CA TYR A 157 -2.42 -3.78 21.15
C TYR A 157 -3.51 -3.35 22.15
N ARG A 158 -4.37 -4.26 22.59
CA ARG A 158 -5.39 -3.97 23.62
C ARG A 158 -4.78 -3.56 24.96
N ASP A 159 -3.62 -4.14 25.27
CA ASP A 159 -2.96 -3.91 26.55
C ASP A 159 -2.10 -2.63 26.58
N ILE A 160 -1.99 -1.89 25.47
CA ILE A 160 -1.23 -0.64 25.41
C ILE A 160 -1.80 0.40 26.38
N ALA A 161 -3.11 0.46 26.57
CA ALA A 161 -3.73 1.34 27.56
C ALA A 161 -3.22 1.04 28.99
N ARG A 162 -2.99 -0.23 29.33
CA ARG A 162 -2.40 -0.67 30.61
C ARG A 162 -0.93 -0.25 30.70
N ALA A 163 -0.15 -0.42 29.61
CA ALA A 163 1.23 0.04 29.59
C ALA A 163 1.33 1.57 29.72
N ARG A 164 0.43 2.32 29.08
CA ARG A 164 0.31 3.77 29.24
C ARG A 164 0.07 4.16 30.68
N ALA A 165 -0.86 3.51 31.38
CA ALA A 165 -1.12 3.78 32.79
C ALA A 165 0.12 3.50 33.66
N ALA A 166 0.91 2.48 33.34
CA ALA A 166 2.16 2.18 34.04
C ALA A 166 3.28 3.20 33.78
N LEU A 167 3.32 3.78 32.59
CA LEU A 167 4.22 4.90 32.26
C LEU A 167 3.86 6.19 33.02
N GLY A 168 2.61 6.32 33.46
CA GLY A 168 2.10 7.49 34.18
C GLY A 168 1.48 8.54 33.25
N ASP A 169 1.66 9.82 33.59
CA ASP A 169 1.08 10.93 32.83
C ASP A 169 1.96 11.24 31.60
N VAL A 170 1.93 10.34 30.60
CA VAL A 170 2.64 10.51 29.34
C VAL A 170 1.68 10.97 28.26
N GLN A 171 2.14 11.92 27.43
CA GLN A 171 1.44 12.32 26.23
C GLN A 171 1.30 11.13 25.27
N THR A 172 0.11 10.92 24.72
CA THR A 172 -0.17 9.80 23.80
C THR A 172 -0.38 10.32 22.38
N LEU A 173 0.45 9.84 21.44
CA LEU A 173 0.43 10.18 20.03
C LEU A 173 0.11 8.93 19.21
N ALA A 174 -1.12 8.76 18.72
CA ALA A 174 -1.52 7.61 17.91
C ALA A 174 -1.50 7.94 16.42
N PHE A 175 -0.92 7.04 15.63
CA PHE A 175 -0.75 7.22 14.19
C PHE A 175 -1.26 6.00 13.43
N THR A 176 -1.98 6.23 12.34
CA THR A 176 -2.38 5.18 11.40
C THR A 176 -2.45 5.70 9.96
N ALA A 177 -2.30 4.79 9.01
CA ALA A 177 -2.48 5.13 7.58
C ALA A 177 -3.93 4.96 7.12
N THR A 178 -4.69 4.10 7.77
CA THR A 178 -6.02 3.68 7.36
C THR A 178 -6.90 3.50 8.59
N ALA A 179 -7.94 4.28 8.68
CA ALA A 179 -8.99 4.10 9.67
C ALA A 179 -10.29 4.72 9.13
N ASP A 180 -11.31 3.91 8.92
CA ASP A 180 -12.66 4.38 8.72
C ASP A 180 -13.20 4.99 10.02
N ARG A 181 -14.40 5.56 9.97
CA ARG A 181 -14.97 6.26 11.14
C ARG A 181 -15.11 5.33 12.33
N ALA A 182 -15.61 4.11 12.13
CA ALA A 182 -15.81 3.13 13.21
C ALA A 182 -14.47 2.72 13.86
N THR A 183 -13.44 2.49 13.05
CA THR A 183 -12.09 2.21 13.55
C THR A 183 -11.51 3.38 14.33
N ARG A 184 -11.70 4.63 13.87
CA ARG A 184 -11.22 5.82 14.59
C ARG A 184 -11.88 5.97 15.96
N ASP A 185 -13.19 5.80 16.01
CA ASP A 185 -13.96 5.90 17.26
C ASP A 185 -13.52 4.83 18.27
N ASP A 186 -13.32 3.58 17.83
CA ASP A 186 -12.82 2.48 18.67
C ASP A 186 -11.36 2.71 19.13
N VAL A 187 -10.49 3.26 18.27
CA VAL A 187 -9.11 3.63 18.65
C VAL A 187 -9.12 4.71 19.74
N VAL A 188 -9.96 5.74 19.60
CA VAL A 188 -10.08 6.81 20.60
C VAL A 188 -10.56 6.27 21.94
N GLU A 189 -11.60 5.43 21.93
CA GLU A 189 -12.16 4.85 23.15
C GLU A 189 -11.15 3.96 23.91
N ARG A 190 -10.34 3.19 23.16
CA ARG A 190 -9.40 2.23 23.77
C ARG A 190 -8.08 2.82 24.22
N LEU A 191 -7.53 3.77 23.49
CA LEU A 191 -6.18 4.27 23.76
C LEU A 191 -6.15 5.52 24.64
N PHE A 192 -7.20 6.31 24.67
CA PHE A 192 -7.17 7.61 25.32
C PHE A 192 -8.13 7.69 26.52
N PRO A 193 -7.68 8.19 27.69
CA PRO A 193 -8.54 8.38 28.85
C PRO A 193 -9.46 9.59 28.71
N ARG A 194 -9.11 10.54 27.82
CA ARG A 194 -9.87 11.74 27.44
C ARG A 194 -9.85 11.86 25.93
N ARG A 195 -10.82 12.55 25.36
CA ARG A 195 -10.90 12.74 23.91
C ARG A 195 -9.65 13.49 23.40
N PRO A 196 -8.85 12.88 22.50
CA PRO A 196 -7.67 13.50 21.93
C PRO A 196 -8.05 14.51 20.84
N GLN A 197 -7.08 15.31 20.38
CA GLN A 197 -7.20 15.97 19.09
C GLN A 197 -7.16 14.94 17.97
N VAL A 198 -8.08 15.03 17.01
CA VAL A 198 -8.15 14.08 15.88
C VAL A 198 -7.84 14.82 14.59
N PHE A 199 -6.76 14.40 13.94
CA PHE A 199 -6.35 14.90 12.63
C PHE A 199 -6.63 13.82 11.58
N VAL A 200 -7.39 14.16 10.55
CA VAL A 200 -7.66 13.27 9.42
C VAL A 200 -7.24 14.01 8.16
N HIS A 201 -6.12 13.56 7.59
CA HIS A 201 -5.61 14.14 6.35
C HIS A 201 -6.12 13.38 5.14
N SER A 202 -6.09 14.05 4.00
CA SER A 202 -6.50 13.46 2.73
C SER A 202 -5.78 12.13 2.46
N PHE A 203 -6.55 11.15 2.03
CA PHE A 203 -6.03 9.86 1.56
C PHE A 203 -5.52 9.93 0.12
N ASP A 204 -5.57 11.09 -0.51
CA ASP A 204 -5.14 11.24 -1.90
C ASP A 204 -3.62 11.09 -2.05
N ARG A 205 -3.24 10.30 -3.05
CA ARG A 205 -1.87 10.10 -3.49
C ARG A 205 -1.79 10.43 -4.98
N PRO A 206 -1.75 11.73 -5.34
CA PRO A 206 -1.84 12.16 -6.74
C PRO A 206 -0.72 11.62 -7.63
N ASN A 207 0.42 11.25 -7.04
CA ASN A 207 1.55 10.66 -7.75
C ASN A 207 1.37 9.17 -8.08
N ILE A 208 0.32 8.49 -7.62
CA ILE A 208 0.06 7.08 -7.90
C ILE A 208 -1.05 6.95 -8.94
N THR A 209 -0.78 6.38 -10.09
CA THR A 209 -1.80 6.08 -11.10
C THR A 209 -2.48 4.76 -10.79
N LEU A 210 -3.81 4.77 -10.70
CA LEU A 210 -4.62 3.57 -10.42
C LEU A 210 -5.09 2.93 -11.71
N ARG A 211 -4.74 1.65 -11.91
CA ARG A 211 -5.18 0.85 -13.06
C ARG A 211 -5.79 -0.46 -12.59
N PHE A 212 -6.96 -0.78 -13.11
CA PHE A 212 -7.64 -2.04 -12.86
C PHE A 212 -7.94 -2.72 -14.19
N ALA A 213 -7.74 -4.04 -14.26
CA ALA A 213 -8.03 -4.78 -15.47
C ALA A 213 -8.63 -6.16 -15.12
N PRO A 214 -9.68 -6.59 -15.83
CA PRO A 214 -10.15 -7.97 -15.75
C PRO A 214 -9.05 -8.95 -16.15
N LYS A 215 -9.00 -10.10 -15.47
CA LYS A 215 -8.06 -11.17 -15.79
C LYS A 215 -8.34 -11.75 -17.17
N ASP A 216 -7.33 -11.64 -18.04
CA ASP A 216 -7.27 -12.30 -19.35
C ASP A 216 -5.81 -12.59 -19.65
N GLN A 217 -5.39 -13.86 -19.53
CA GLN A 217 -3.98 -14.24 -19.55
C GLN A 217 -3.13 -13.46 -18.53
N PRO A 218 -3.40 -13.56 -17.21
CA PRO A 218 -2.87 -12.65 -16.19
C PRO A 218 -1.33 -12.59 -16.16
N ARG A 219 -0.63 -13.69 -16.46
CA ARG A 219 0.84 -13.70 -16.54
C ARG A 219 1.34 -12.77 -17.64
N ARG A 220 0.68 -12.78 -18.81
CA ARG A 220 1.03 -11.91 -19.92
C ARG A 220 0.71 -10.44 -19.63
N GLN A 221 -0.44 -10.18 -18.98
CA GLN A 221 -0.82 -8.82 -18.57
C GLN A 221 0.23 -8.23 -17.62
N LEU A 222 0.64 -8.98 -16.61
CA LEU A 222 1.67 -8.56 -15.64
C LEU A 222 3.02 -8.36 -16.32
N SER A 223 3.50 -9.34 -17.10
CA SER A 223 4.79 -9.21 -17.80
C SER A 223 4.83 -7.99 -18.72
N GLN A 224 3.77 -7.73 -19.49
CA GLN A 224 3.68 -6.56 -20.36
C GLN A 224 3.65 -5.24 -19.58
N PHE A 225 3.03 -5.22 -18.41
CA PHE A 225 3.04 -4.04 -17.55
C PHE A 225 4.42 -3.80 -16.95
N ILE A 226 5.04 -4.83 -16.34
CA ILE A 226 6.33 -4.74 -15.65
C ILE A 226 7.48 -4.45 -16.62
N GLU A 227 7.38 -4.89 -17.88
CA GLU A 227 8.39 -4.63 -18.91
C GLU A 227 8.72 -3.14 -19.07
N ARG A 228 7.78 -2.24 -18.77
CA ARG A 228 7.97 -0.78 -18.80
C ARG A 228 8.92 -0.30 -17.70
N TYR A 229 9.12 -1.11 -16.68
CA TYR A 229 9.86 -0.79 -15.45
C TYR A 229 11.08 -1.68 -15.24
N ARG A 230 11.74 -2.15 -16.34
CA ARG A 230 12.84 -3.13 -16.28
C ARG A 230 13.99 -2.78 -15.33
N ARG A 231 14.23 -1.50 -15.10
CA ARG A 231 15.31 -1.00 -14.23
C ARG A 231 14.82 -0.47 -12.89
N GLU A 232 13.52 -0.59 -12.65
CA GLU A 232 12.87 -0.02 -11.49
C GLU A 232 12.45 -1.09 -10.50
N SER A 233 12.42 -0.73 -9.23
CA SER A 233 11.95 -1.61 -8.17
C SER A 233 10.43 -1.63 -8.11
N GLY A 234 9.86 -2.81 -7.90
CA GLY A 234 8.42 -2.99 -7.81
C GLY A 234 8.00 -4.17 -6.96
N ILE A 235 6.70 -4.22 -6.65
CA ILE A 235 6.10 -5.28 -5.84
C ILE A 235 4.93 -5.90 -6.61
N VAL A 236 4.82 -7.24 -6.60
CA VAL A 236 3.70 -7.97 -7.18
C VAL A 236 3.07 -8.85 -6.12
N TYR A 237 1.83 -8.56 -5.74
CA TYR A 237 1.09 -9.33 -4.75
C TYR A 237 0.34 -10.51 -5.38
N CYS A 238 0.47 -11.68 -4.75
CA CYS A 238 -0.21 -12.92 -5.12
C CYS A 238 -0.99 -13.48 -3.92
N SER A 239 -2.08 -14.20 -4.20
CA SER A 239 -2.94 -14.80 -3.16
C SER A 239 -2.35 -16.06 -2.51
N SER A 240 -1.36 -16.74 -3.12
CA SER A 240 -0.80 -17.99 -2.62
C SER A 240 0.70 -18.11 -2.82
N ARG A 241 1.36 -18.90 -1.94
CA ARG A 241 2.79 -19.20 -1.97
C ARG A 241 3.22 -19.78 -3.32
N LYS A 242 2.51 -20.83 -3.80
CA LYS A 242 2.78 -21.48 -5.09
C LYS A 242 2.72 -20.51 -6.28
N ARG A 243 1.74 -19.61 -6.29
CA ARG A 243 1.65 -18.59 -7.36
C ARG A 243 2.76 -17.58 -7.28
N THR A 244 3.18 -17.20 -6.08
CA THR A 244 4.31 -16.30 -5.82
C THR A 244 5.59 -16.85 -6.45
N GLU A 245 5.94 -18.10 -6.16
CA GLU A 245 7.15 -18.76 -6.70
C GLU A 245 7.07 -18.90 -8.24
N ALA A 246 5.95 -19.42 -8.76
CA ALA A 246 5.76 -19.62 -10.19
C ALA A 246 5.79 -18.31 -11.00
N LEU A 247 5.27 -17.21 -10.44
CA LEU A 247 5.33 -15.91 -11.11
C LEU A 247 6.74 -15.30 -11.03
N ALA A 248 7.42 -15.39 -9.89
CA ALA A 248 8.81 -14.95 -9.76
C ALA A 248 9.72 -15.66 -10.77
N GLU A 249 9.60 -16.98 -10.91
CA GLU A 249 10.32 -17.75 -11.92
C GLU A 249 9.98 -17.30 -13.35
N THR A 250 8.70 -17.06 -13.64
CA THR A 250 8.27 -16.58 -14.95
C THR A 250 8.89 -15.23 -15.29
N LEU A 251 8.87 -14.26 -14.35
CA LEU A 251 9.48 -12.95 -14.55
C LEU A 251 11.01 -13.05 -14.72
N THR A 252 11.66 -13.92 -13.97
CA THR A 252 13.11 -14.17 -14.10
C THR A 252 13.47 -14.72 -15.47
N ARG A 253 12.68 -15.66 -16.01
CA ARG A 253 12.86 -16.17 -17.39
C ARG A 253 12.67 -15.09 -18.47
N HIS A 254 11.93 -14.04 -18.17
CA HIS A 254 11.81 -12.85 -19.05
C HIS A 254 12.91 -11.80 -18.81
N GLY A 255 13.95 -12.13 -18.05
CA GLY A 255 15.11 -11.27 -17.83
C GLY A 255 14.92 -10.18 -16.77
N LEU A 256 13.87 -10.28 -15.93
CA LEU A 256 13.66 -9.41 -14.79
C LEU A 256 14.32 -9.98 -13.53
N ARG A 257 14.78 -9.13 -12.64
CA ARG A 257 15.38 -9.55 -11.35
C ARG A 257 14.26 -9.76 -10.32
N ALA A 258 13.55 -10.88 -10.41
CA ALA A 258 12.40 -11.19 -9.57
C ALA A 258 12.76 -12.10 -8.39
N LEU A 259 12.28 -11.77 -7.18
CA LEU A 259 12.52 -12.51 -5.94
C LEU A 259 11.17 -12.91 -5.30
N PRO A 260 10.96 -14.19 -4.93
CA PRO A 260 9.77 -14.60 -4.19
C PRO A 260 9.87 -14.21 -2.72
N TYR A 261 8.73 -13.87 -2.10
CA TYR A 261 8.65 -13.61 -0.67
C TYR A 261 7.30 -14.06 -0.08
N HIS A 262 7.34 -15.02 0.84
CA HIS A 262 6.15 -15.50 1.58
C HIS A 262 6.56 -16.22 2.87
N ALA A 263 5.62 -16.41 3.78
CA ALA A 263 5.86 -17.00 5.10
C ALA A 263 6.35 -18.46 5.06
N GLY A 264 6.20 -19.16 3.92
CA GLY A 264 6.68 -20.55 3.76
C GLY A 264 8.16 -20.67 3.38
N LEU A 265 8.84 -19.58 3.04
CA LEU A 265 10.29 -19.56 2.85
C LEU A 265 10.99 -19.63 4.20
N ASP A 266 12.19 -20.24 4.23
CA ASP A 266 13.05 -20.19 5.41
C ASP A 266 13.44 -18.75 5.78
N GLN A 267 13.78 -18.56 7.07
CA GLN A 267 14.06 -17.23 7.60
C GLN A 267 15.25 -16.55 6.90
N GLY A 268 16.30 -17.33 6.58
CA GLY A 268 17.49 -16.82 5.92
C GLY A 268 17.20 -16.34 4.49
N THR A 269 16.42 -17.09 3.73
CA THR A 269 16.01 -16.70 2.37
C THR A 269 15.09 -15.48 2.40
N ARG A 270 14.15 -15.40 3.36
CA ARG A 270 13.30 -14.20 3.52
C ARG A 270 14.13 -12.96 3.81
N ALA A 271 15.06 -13.05 4.77
CA ALA A 271 15.95 -11.95 5.11
C ALA A 271 16.78 -11.51 3.90
N ARG A 272 17.48 -12.44 3.23
CA ARG A 272 18.27 -12.13 2.03
C ARG A 272 17.47 -11.47 0.91
N ASN A 273 16.24 -11.95 0.63
CA ASN A 273 15.41 -11.39 -0.43
C ASN A 273 14.90 -9.99 -0.07
N GLN A 274 14.60 -9.76 1.21
CA GLN A 274 14.22 -8.43 1.71
C GLN A 274 15.41 -7.46 1.65
N ASP A 275 16.58 -7.86 2.13
CA ASP A 275 17.79 -7.04 2.10
C ASP A 275 18.18 -6.67 0.67
N ARG A 276 18.14 -7.62 -0.25
CA ARG A 276 18.38 -7.37 -1.67
C ARG A 276 17.39 -6.36 -2.25
N PHE A 277 16.11 -6.48 -1.92
CA PHE A 277 15.10 -5.51 -2.36
C PHE A 277 15.37 -4.11 -1.82
N LEU A 278 15.78 -3.99 -0.56
CA LEU A 278 16.08 -2.70 0.06
C LEU A 278 17.37 -2.09 -0.47
N GLN A 279 18.41 -2.89 -0.67
CA GLN A 279 19.76 -2.43 -1.02
C GLN A 279 19.96 -2.24 -2.53
N GLU A 280 19.33 -3.09 -3.35
CA GLU A 280 19.55 -3.10 -4.79
C GLU A 280 18.42 -2.38 -5.54
N ASP A 281 18.76 -1.74 -6.66
CA ASP A 281 17.81 -1.14 -7.59
C ASP A 281 17.31 -2.18 -8.61
N GLY A 282 16.11 -1.96 -9.17
CA GLY A 282 15.56 -2.80 -10.23
C GLY A 282 15.19 -4.21 -9.78
N ILE A 283 14.89 -4.42 -8.50
CA ILE A 283 14.39 -5.68 -7.97
C ILE A 283 12.86 -5.67 -7.97
N VAL A 284 12.28 -6.75 -8.48
CA VAL A 284 10.83 -7.01 -8.39
C VAL A 284 10.59 -8.08 -7.33
N VAL A 285 9.90 -7.73 -6.25
CA VAL A 285 9.47 -8.72 -5.27
C VAL A 285 8.10 -9.25 -5.65
N VAL A 286 7.99 -10.56 -5.82
CA VAL A 286 6.70 -11.25 -5.96
C VAL A 286 6.34 -11.84 -4.61
N ALA A 287 5.22 -11.43 -4.02
CA ALA A 287 4.96 -11.71 -2.62
C ALA A 287 3.49 -12.05 -2.32
N THR A 288 3.29 -12.75 -1.20
CA THR A 288 1.99 -12.73 -0.52
C THR A 288 1.91 -11.49 0.38
N VAL A 289 0.75 -11.26 1.02
CA VAL A 289 0.55 -10.17 2.01
C VAL A 289 1.59 -10.18 3.14
N ALA A 290 2.36 -11.26 3.32
CA ALA A 290 3.46 -11.33 4.27
C ALA A 290 4.60 -10.35 3.97
N PHE A 291 4.76 -9.91 2.72
CA PHE A 291 5.66 -8.82 2.32
C PHE A 291 4.88 -7.50 2.38
N GLY A 292 4.68 -7.04 3.56
CA GLY A 292 3.76 -5.94 3.76
C GLY A 292 4.34 -4.91 4.70
N MET A 293 3.83 -4.88 5.91
CA MET A 293 4.22 -3.91 6.91
C MET A 293 5.74 -3.95 7.14
N GLY A 294 6.37 -2.78 7.22
CA GLY A 294 7.82 -2.65 7.47
C GLY A 294 8.69 -2.41 6.23
N ILE A 295 8.17 -2.48 5.03
CA ILE A 295 8.92 -2.12 3.81
C ILE A 295 8.83 -0.61 3.59
N ASN A 296 9.96 0.06 3.76
CA ASN A 296 10.06 1.52 3.65
C ASN A 296 10.99 1.99 2.51
N LYS A 297 11.07 1.23 1.41
CA LYS A 297 11.80 1.62 0.20
C LYS A 297 11.06 2.77 -0.50
N PRO A 298 11.65 3.97 -0.65
CA PRO A 298 10.95 5.14 -1.19
C PRO A 298 10.72 5.08 -2.70
N ASP A 299 11.61 4.42 -3.43
CA ASP A 299 11.74 4.37 -4.88
C ASP A 299 11.06 3.16 -5.53
N VAL A 300 9.98 2.64 -4.93
CA VAL A 300 9.12 1.63 -5.57
C VAL A 300 8.28 2.31 -6.65
N ARG A 301 8.52 1.95 -7.91
CA ARG A 301 7.86 2.60 -9.05
C ARG A 301 6.55 1.95 -9.47
N PHE A 302 6.32 0.71 -9.08
CA PHE A 302 5.03 0.07 -9.35
C PHE A 302 4.62 -0.94 -8.28
N VAL A 303 3.31 -1.09 -8.13
CA VAL A 303 2.68 -2.16 -7.35
C VAL A 303 1.65 -2.86 -8.21
N CYS A 304 1.77 -4.18 -8.35
CA CYS A 304 0.82 -5.01 -9.06
C CYS A 304 0.09 -5.96 -8.10
N HIS A 305 -1.18 -6.21 -8.37
CA HIS A 305 -1.94 -7.29 -7.75
C HIS A 305 -2.27 -8.33 -8.82
N ALA A 306 -1.67 -9.50 -8.72
CA ALA A 306 -1.97 -10.64 -9.59
C ALA A 306 -3.34 -11.25 -9.28
N ASP A 307 -3.83 -11.01 -8.08
CA ASP A 307 -5.14 -11.43 -7.55
C ASP A 307 -5.77 -10.25 -6.80
N MET A 308 -7.11 -10.20 -6.78
CA MET A 308 -7.85 -9.14 -6.10
C MET A 308 -7.50 -9.09 -4.60
N PRO A 309 -7.17 -7.93 -4.03
CA PRO A 309 -6.98 -7.72 -2.59
C PRO A 309 -8.23 -8.10 -1.78
N THR A 310 -8.05 -8.32 -0.47
CA THR A 310 -9.14 -8.74 0.41
C THR A 310 -10.15 -7.64 0.73
N ASN A 311 -9.66 -6.40 0.85
CA ASN A 311 -10.46 -5.22 1.17
C ASN A 311 -9.75 -3.95 0.69
N VAL A 312 -10.44 -2.82 0.74
CA VAL A 312 -9.93 -1.52 0.27
C VAL A 312 -8.78 -1.01 1.13
N GLU A 313 -8.79 -1.25 2.42
CA GLU A 313 -7.74 -0.81 3.33
C GLU A 313 -6.41 -1.52 3.04
N SER A 314 -6.44 -2.86 2.89
CA SER A 314 -5.26 -3.63 2.48
C SER A 314 -4.75 -3.17 1.12
N TYR A 315 -5.65 -3.01 0.14
CA TYR A 315 -5.31 -2.46 -1.16
C TYR A 315 -4.61 -1.10 -1.05
N TYR A 316 -5.18 -0.18 -0.27
CA TYR A 316 -4.62 1.16 -0.08
C TYR A 316 -3.23 1.12 0.58
N GLN A 317 -3.02 0.28 1.58
CA GLN A 317 -1.71 0.10 2.21
C GLN A 317 -0.68 -0.51 1.25
N GLU A 318 -1.09 -1.48 0.43
CA GLU A 318 -0.23 -2.16 -0.53
C GLU A 318 0.20 -1.22 -1.66
N ILE A 319 -0.71 -0.48 -2.28
CA ILE A 319 -0.37 0.54 -3.28
C ILE A 319 0.39 1.72 -2.68
N GLY A 320 0.14 2.05 -1.42
CA GLY A 320 0.81 3.12 -0.68
C GLY A 320 2.32 2.91 -0.50
N ARG A 321 2.85 1.72 -0.84
CA ARG A 321 4.30 1.45 -0.89
C ARG A 321 4.96 2.09 -2.09
N ALA A 322 4.21 2.34 -3.17
CA ALA A 322 4.71 2.99 -4.36
C ALA A 322 4.90 4.50 -4.16
N GLY A 323 5.93 5.06 -4.77
CA GLY A 323 6.16 6.50 -4.86
C GLY A 323 6.21 7.25 -3.53
N ARG A 324 6.83 6.70 -2.49
CA ARG A 324 6.95 7.36 -1.17
C ARG A 324 7.85 8.60 -1.20
N ASP A 325 8.72 8.69 -2.19
CA ASP A 325 9.54 9.86 -2.50
C ASP A 325 8.77 11.00 -3.19
N GLY A 326 7.47 10.76 -3.52
CA GLY A 326 6.61 11.72 -4.21
C GLY A 326 6.74 11.68 -5.73
N LEU A 327 7.63 10.85 -6.28
CA LEU A 327 7.76 10.67 -7.72
C LEU A 327 6.62 9.80 -8.28
N PRO A 328 6.32 9.89 -9.59
CA PRO A 328 5.28 9.09 -10.22
C PRO A 328 5.46 7.60 -10.00
N ALA A 329 4.36 6.91 -9.76
CA ALA A 329 4.31 5.47 -9.62
C ALA A 329 2.98 4.94 -10.18
N ASP A 330 3.00 3.71 -10.71
CA ASP A 330 1.84 3.08 -11.30
C ASP A 330 1.37 1.86 -10.52
N THR A 331 0.08 1.59 -10.56
CA THR A 331 -0.48 0.35 -10.02
C THR A 331 -1.27 -0.41 -11.10
N LEU A 332 -1.27 -1.72 -10.99
CA LEU A 332 -2.12 -2.59 -11.80
C LEU A 332 -2.77 -3.65 -10.93
N THR A 333 -4.08 -3.63 -10.83
CA THR A 333 -4.85 -4.65 -10.11
C THR A 333 -5.60 -5.51 -11.12
N LEU A 334 -5.25 -6.81 -11.15
CA LEU A 334 -5.98 -7.81 -11.91
C LEU A 334 -7.07 -8.43 -11.04
N PHE A 335 -8.27 -8.55 -11.60
CA PHE A 335 -9.41 -9.10 -10.88
C PHE A 335 -10.29 -9.94 -11.80
N GLY A 336 -11.01 -10.89 -11.23
CA GLY A 336 -11.93 -11.77 -11.98
C GLY A 336 -13.04 -12.30 -11.09
N PHE A 337 -14.03 -12.95 -11.71
CA PHE A 337 -15.13 -13.60 -11.01
C PHE A 337 -14.61 -14.59 -9.96
N ASP A 338 -13.63 -15.43 -10.35
CA ASP A 338 -13.06 -16.46 -9.47
C ASP A 338 -12.42 -15.87 -8.20
N ASP A 339 -11.83 -14.67 -8.29
CA ASP A 339 -11.26 -14.00 -7.10
C ASP A 339 -12.37 -13.56 -6.14
N MET A 340 -13.44 -12.96 -6.69
CA MET A 340 -14.57 -12.47 -5.90
C MET A 340 -15.26 -13.63 -5.17
N ALA A 341 -15.52 -14.70 -5.91
CA ALA A 341 -16.14 -15.91 -5.39
C ALA A 341 -15.27 -16.60 -4.32
N LEU A 342 -13.97 -16.74 -4.59
CA LEU A 342 -13.03 -17.31 -3.62
C LEU A 342 -12.99 -16.50 -2.32
N ARG A 343 -12.95 -15.15 -2.41
CA ARG A 343 -12.92 -14.28 -1.23
C ARG A 343 -14.21 -14.39 -0.39
N ARG A 344 -15.37 -14.44 -1.03
CA ARG A 344 -16.64 -14.66 -0.32
C ARG A 344 -16.64 -15.98 0.44
N ARG A 345 -16.26 -17.10 -0.20
CA ARG A 345 -16.15 -18.41 0.46
C ARG A 345 -15.18 -18.38 1.63
N GLN A 346 -13.99 -17.77 1.46
CA GLN A 346 -13.02 -17.65 2.55
C GLN A 346 -13.57 -16.91 3.77
N ILE A 347 -14.44 -15.92 3.59
CA ILE A 347 -15.09 -15.20 4.70
C ILE A 347 -16.15 -16.11 5.36
N ASP A 348 -16.91 -16.84 4.55
CA ASP A 348 -18.01 -17.68 5.02
C ASP A 348 -17.52 -18.91 5.82
N GLU A 349 -16.37 -19.46 5.41
CA GLU A 349 -15.71 -20.59 6.07
C GLU A 349 -14.93 -20.22 7.35
N LYS A 350 -14.74 -18.91 7.64
CA LYS A 350 -14.08 -18.49 8.87
C LYS A 350 -14.93 -18.77 10.11
N ASP A 351 -14.29 -19.31 11.15
CA ASP A 351 -14.88 -19.42 12.49
C ASP A 351 -14.77 -18.07 13.23
N ILE A 352 -15.67 -17.17 12.91
CA ILE A 352 -15.77 -15.81 13.48
C ILE A 352 -17.23 -15.47 13.79
N PRO A 353 -17.49 -14.57 14.77
CA PRO A 353 -18.84 -14.09 15.06
C PRO A 353 -19.54 -13.50 13.82
N ASP A 354 -20.86 -13.68 13.74
CA ASP A 354 -21.66 -13.23 12.59
C ASP A 354 -21.57 -11.72 12.34
N GLU A 355 -21.47 -10.92 13.39
CA GLU A 355 -21.27 -9.49 13.28
C GLU A 355 -19.96 -9.16 12.54
N ARG A 356 -18.86 -9.83 12.91
CA ARG A 356 -17.57 -9.69 12.24
C ARG A 356 -17.59 -10.19 10.81
N ARG A 357 -18.25 -11.32 10.55
CA ARG A 357 -18.46 -11.86 9.20
C ARG A 357 -19.21 -10.87 8.31
N ARG A 358 -20.24 -10.18 8.84
CA ARG A 358 -20.97 -9.13 8.14
C ARG A 358 -20.05 -7.98 7.75
N VAL A 359 -19.20 -7.50 8.66
CA VAL A 359 -18.24 -6.43 8.38
C VAL A 359 -17.20 -6.84 7.33
N GLU A 360 -16.65 -8.06 7.44
CA GLU A 360 -15.70 -8.55 6.42
C GLU A 360 -16.35 -8.65 5.02
N ARG A 361 -17.62 -9.08 4.96
CA ARG A 361 -18.40 -9.07 3.70
C ARG A 361 -18.59 -7.66 3.15
N GLN A 362 -18.97 -6.69 3.99
CA GLN A 362 -19.14 -5.30 3.56
C GLN A 362 -17.82 -4.71 3.02
N LYS A 363 -16.69 -4.99 3.65
CA LYS A 363 -15.36 -4.57 3.19
C LYS A 363 -14.99 -5.22 1.86
N LEU A 364 -15.31 -6.50 1.68
CA LEU A 364 -15.13 -7.18 0.40
C LEU A 364 -16.00 -6.58 -0.70
N GLU A 365 -17.29 -6.31 -0.42
CA GLU A 365 -18.20 -5.69 -1.40
C GLU A 365 -17.70 -4.28 -1.81
N ALA A 366 -17.13 -3.51 -0.90
CA ALA A 366 -16.50 -2.23 -1.22
C ALA A 366 -15.29 -2.41 -2.17
N MET A 367 -14.46 -3.45 -1.95
CA MET A 367 -13.34 -3.76 -2.84
C MET A 367 -13.81 -4.20 -4.23
N ILE A 368 -14.85 -5.01 -4.29
CA ILE A 368 -15.50 -5.42 -5.55
C ILE A 368 -16.06 -4.19 -6.27
N GLY A 369 -16.75 -3.31 -5.54
CA GLY A 369 -17.25 -2.04 -6.05
C GLY A 369 -16.14 -1.14 -6.62
N LEU A 370 -14.98 -1.09 -5.98
CA LEU A 370 -13.81 -0.37 -6.51
C LEU A 370 -13.26 -1.01 -7.78
N CYS A 371 -13.19 -2.35 -7.86
CA CYS A 371 -12.77 -3.08 -9.07
C CYS A 371 -13.70 -2.84 -10.26
N GLU A 372 -14.99 -2.74 -10.03
CA GLU A 372 -16.01 -2.54 -11.06
C GLU A 372 -16.55 -1.09 -11.10
N ALA A 373 -15.87 -0.15 -10.44
CA ALA A 373 -16.34 1.24 -10.38
C ALA A 373 -16.70 1.78 -11.78
N PRO A 374 -17.86 2.40 -11.93
CA PRO A 374 -18.28 2.96 -13.22
C PRO A 374 -17.61 4.31 -13.53
N THR A 375 -17.12 4.99 -12.49
CA THR A 375 -16.52 6.32 -12.54
C THR A 375 -15.05 6.28 -12.09
N CYS A 376 -14.46 7.44 -11.87
CA CYS A 376 -13.05 7.57 -11.48
C CYS A 376 -12.67 6.65 -10.30
N ARG A 377 -11.62 5.83 -10.47
CA ARG A 377 -11.10 4.91 -9.44
C ARG A 377 -10.70 5.64 -8.17
N ARG A 378 -10.03 6.79 -8.32
CA ARG A 378 -9.58 7.59 -7.19
C ARG A 378 -10.75 8.16 -6.40
N GLN A 379 -11.75 8.67 -7.10
CA GLN A 379 -12.98 9.17 -6.47
C GLN A 379 -13.68 8.06 -5.67
N ALA A 380 -13.81 6.86 -6.24
CA ALA A 380 -14.38 5.71 -5.53
C ALA A 380 -13.55 5.30 -4.31
N LEU A 381 -12.21 5.31 -4.44
CA LEU A 381 -11.30 5.00 -3.33
C LEU A 381 -11.39 6.02 -2.19
N LEU A 382 -11.38 7.31 -2.52
CA LEU A 382 -11.45 8.40 -1.53
C LEU A 382 -12.82 8.44 -0.83
N ALA A 383 -13.90 8.22 -1.58
CA ALA A 383 -15.26 8.12 -1.03
C ALA A 383 -15.40 6.99 0.01
N TYR A 384 -14.69 5.86 -0.17
CA TYR A 384 -14.64 4.78 0.84
C TYR A 384 -14.12 5.28 2.20
N PHE A 385 -13.14 6.17 2.20
CA PHE A 385 -12.59 6.78 3.42
C PHE A 385 -13.38 8.00 3.90
N GLY A 386 -14.50 8.35 3.23
CA GLY A 386 -15.35 9.48 3.57
C GLY A 386 -14.84 10.82 3.03
N GLU A 387 -13.98 10.80 2.00
CA GLU A 387 -13.44 12.00 1.36
C GLU A 387 -14.12 12.24 0.00
N GLU A 388 -14.71 13.43 -0.17
CA GLU A 388 -15.27 13.86 -1.45
C GLU A 388 -14.18 14.39 -2.38
N SER A 389 -14.21 13.97 -3.64
CA SER A 389 -13.25 14.43 -4.64
C SER A 389 -13.84 14.42 -6.05
N GLY A 390 -13.24 15.18 -6.94
CA GLY A 390 -13.54 15.14 -8.37
C GLY A 390 -12.79 14.02 -9.11
N PRO A 391 -13.04 13.86 -10.42
CA PRO A 391 -12.28 12.94 -11.28
C PRO A 391 -10.79 13.29 -11.31
N CYS A 392 -9.92 12.28 -11.19
CA CYS A 392 -8.46 12.51 -11.10
C CYS A 392 -7.77 12.80 -12.46
N GLY A 393 -8.41 12.53 -13.58
CA GLY A 393 -7.85 12.75 -14.93
C GLY A 393 -6.87 11.70 -15.44
N HIS A 394 -6.30 10.83 -14.59
CA HIS A 394 -5.19 9.94 -14.95
C HIS A 394 -5.33 8.46 -14.54
N CYS A 395 -6.42 8.05 -13.88
CA CYS A 395 -6.68 6.61 -13.70
C CYS A 395 -7.12 5.95 -15.03
N ASP A 396 -7.18 4.60 -15.04
CA ASP A 396 -7.62 3.84 -16.23
C ASP A 396 -8.98 4.28 -16.78
N LEU A 397 -9.90 4.71 -15.91
CA LEU A 397 -11.22 5.16 -16.31
C LEU A 397 -11.26 6.61 -16.80
N CYS A 398 -10.47 7.50 -16.22
CA CYS A 398 -10.37 8.88 -16.67
C CYS A 398 -9.61 8.97 -18.01
N ALA A 399 -8.57 8.15 -18.20
CA ALA A 399 -7.75 8.15 -19.41
C ALA A 399 -8.42 7.45 -20.60
N GLY A 400 -9.35 6.51 -20.35
CA GLY A 400 -10.02 5.69 -21.37
C GLY A 400 -11.53 5.71 -21.19
N ALA A 401 -12.17 6.88 -21.13
CA ALA A 401 -13.59 7.06 -20.84
C ALA A 401 -14.50 6.15 -21.70
N VAL A 402 -14.90 5.00 -21.13
CA VAL A 402 -15.96 4.16 -21.69
C VAL A 402 -17.26 4.58 -20.99
N PRO A 403 -18.26 5.10 -21.70
CA PRO A 403 -19.49 5.55 -21.09
C PRO A 403 -20.25 4.39 -20.43
N VAL A 404 -20.91 4.69 -19.35
CA VAL A 404 -21.88 3.79 -18.73
C VAL A 404 -23.11 3.75 -19.64
N VAL A 405 -23.61 2.55 -19.95
CA VAL A 405 -24.78 2.33 -20.79
C VAL A 405 -25.84 1.54 -20.06
N ASP A 406 -27.09 1.72 -20.44
CA ASP A 406 -28.16 0.85 -19.99
C ASP A 406 -27.90 -0.58 -20.48
N ALA A 407 -27.70 -1.49 -19.55
CA ALA A 407 -27.43 -2.91 -19.80
C ALA A 407 -28.61 -3.81 -19.39
N THR A 408 -29.77 -3.24 -19.12
CA THR A 408 -30.93 -3.96 -18.56
C THR A 408 -31.33 -5.15 -19.42
N VAL A 409 -31.44 -4.97 -20.73
CA VAL A 409 -31.84 -6.06 -21.66
C VAL A 409 -30.79 -7.18 -21.68
N ASP A 410 -29.51 -6.85 -21.68
CA ASP A 410 -28.45 -7.84 -21.67
C ASP A 410 -28.38 -8.57 -20.31
N ALA A 411 -28.57 -7.84 -19.22
CA ALA A 411 -28.70 -8.41 -17.89
C ALA A 411 -29.87 -9.42 -17.84
N GLN A 412 -31.03 -9.07 -18.39
CA GLN A 412 -32.19 -9.96 -18.48
C GLN A 412 -31.89 -11.24 -19.27
N LYS A 413 -31.11 -11.21 -20.35
CA LYS A 413 -30.69 -12.41 -21.08
C LYS A 413 -29.88 -13.35 -20.16
N VAL A 414 -28.92 -12.82 -19.40
CA VAL A 414 -28.09 -13.59 -18.45
C VAL A 414 -28.93 -14.12 -17.30
N LEU A 415 -29.70 -13.27 -16.64
CA LEU A 415 -30.53 -13.65 -15.49
C LEU A 415 -31.61 -14.71 -15.87
N SER A 416 -32.20 -14.56 -17.05
CA SER A 416 -33.11 -15.60 -17.60
C SER A 416 -32.38 -16.92 -17.87
N ALA A 417 -31.13 -16.88 -18.32
CA ALA A 417 -30.34 -18.10 -18.50
C ALA A 417 -30.03 -18.78 -17.16
N VAL A 418 -29.68 -18.02 -16.13
CA VAL A 418 -29.45 -18.52 -14.77
C VAL A 418 -30.72 -19.22 -14.24
N ALA A 419 -31.87 -18.53 -14.29
CA ALA A 419 -33.16 -19.10 -13.83
C ALA A 419 -33.53 -20.36 -14.58
N ARG A 420 -33.44 -20.35 -15.93
CA ARG A 420 -33.86 -21.48 -16.78
C ARG A 420 -32.93 -22.70 -16.70
N THR A 421 -31.73 -22.55 -16.23
CA THR A 421 -30.80 -23.65 -15.97
C THR A 421 -30.89 -24.17 -14.54
N GLY A 422 -31.89 -23.70 -13.75
CA GLY A 422 -32.16 -24.15 -12.39
C GLY A 422 -31.11 -23.70 -11.37
N GLU A 423 -30.44 -22.59 -11.63
CA GLU A 423 -29.48 -21.94 -10.70
C GLU A 423 -28.32 -22.84 -10.25
N ARG A 424 -27.85 -23.74 -11.12
CA ARG A 424 -26.84 -24.77 -10.79
C ARG A 424 -25.53 -24.62 -11.55
N PHE A 425 -25.43 -23.69 -12.49
CA PHE A 425 -24.26 -23.58 -13.36
C PHE A 425 -23.49 -22.30 -13.13
N GLY A 426 -22.15 -22.40 -13.19
CA GLY A 426 -21.26 -21.28 -12.98
C GLY A 426 -21.20 -20.29 -14.16
N ALA A 427 -20.52 -19.17 -13.94
CA ALA A 427 -20.44 -18.04 -14.86
C ALA A 427 -19.96 -18.41 -16.28
N GLY A 428 -18.99 -19.33 -16.41
CA GLY A 428 -18.48 -19.79 -17.70
C GLY A 428 -19.55 -20.50 -18.54
N TYR A 429 -20.30 -21.39 -17.90
CA TYR A 429 -21.39 -22.12 -18.55
C TYR A 429 -22.51 -21.19 -19.02
N ILE A 430 -22.93 -20.26 -18.17
CA ILE A 430 -23.97 -19.28 -18.50
C ILE A 430 -23.51 -18.37 -19.65
N ALA A 431 -22.24 -17.96 -19.65
CA ALA A 431 -21.69 -17.16 -20.75
C ALA A 431 -21.66 -17.93 -22.08
N ASP A 432 -21.26 -19.22 -22.08
CA ASP A 432 -21.30 -20.09 -23.26
C ASP A 432 -22.73 -20.24 -23.77
N LEU A 433 -23.68 -20.49 -22.86
CA LEU A 433 -25.09 -20.68 -23.21
C LEU A 433 -25.71 -19.44 -23.88
N VAL A 434 -25.51 -18.26 -23.27
CA VAL A 434 -26.03 -16.98 -23.82
C VAL A 434 -25.37 -16.65 -25.15
N ALA A 435 -24.04 -16.88 -25.29
CA ALA A 435 -23.32 -16.67 -26.53
C ALA A 435 -23.65 -17.69 -27.64
N GLY A 436 -24.37 -18.77 -27.31
CA GLY A 436 -24.71 -19.84 -28.25
C GLY A 436 -23.52 -20.73 -28.62
N ARG A 437 -22.56 -20.88 -27.70
CA ARG A 437 -21.42 -21.79 -27.82
C ARG A 437 -21.81 -23.17 -27.31
N GLU A 438 -21.79 -24.13 -28.21
CA GLU A 438 -21.99 -25.51 -27.84
C GLU A 438 -20.76 -26.08 -27.11
N ASN A 439 -21.00 -26.79 -26.02
CA ASN A 439 -20.01 -27.61 -25.35
C ASN A 439 -20.67 -28.92 -24.84
N PRO A 440 -19.87 -29.96 -24.52
CA PRO A 440 -20.43 -31.27 -24.09
C PRO A 440 -21.36 -31.19 -22.88
N ALA A 441 -21.18 -30.22 -21.99
CA ALA A 441 -22.03 -30.05 -20.82
C ALA A 441 -23.40 -29.44 -21.19
N ILE A 442 -23.44 -28.44 -22.07
CA ILE A 442 -24.68 -27.82 -22.57
C ILE A 442 -25.52 -28.88 -23.34
N GLN A 443 -24.87 -29.71 -24.17
CA GLN A 443 -25.53 -30.77 -24.90
C GLN A 443 -26.11 -31.85 -23.97
N ARG A 444 -25.33 -32.36 -23.01
CA ARG A 444 -25.75 -33.36 -22.03
C ARG A 444 -26.93 -32.92 -21.18
N ASN A 445 -27.04 -31.65 -20.85
CA ASN A 445 -28.14 -31.10 -20.07
C ASN A 445 -29.34 -30.68 -20.93
N GLY A 446 -29.29 -30.83 -22.26
CA GLY A 446 -30.38 -30.49 -23.16
C GLY A 446 -30.62 -28.96 -23.27
N HIS A 447 -29.68 -28.14 -22.83
CA HIS A 447 -29.87 -26.69 -22.75
C HIS A 447 -29.74 -25.98 -24.08
N THR A 448 -29.37 -26.66 -25.16
CA THR A 448 -29.47 -26.15 -26.54
C THR A 448 -30.91 -25.84 -26.97
N ALA A 449 -31.91 -26.49 -26.34
CA ALA A 449 -33.31 -26.25 -26.58
C ALA A 449 -33.91 -25.04 -25.84
N LEU A 450 -33.14 -24.43 -24.91
CA LEU A 450 -33.62 -23.28 -24.15
C LEU A 450 -33.67 -22.02 -25.03
N LYS A 451 -34.71 -21.19 -24.87
CA LYS A 451 -34.85 -19.91 -25.55
C LYS A 451 -33.67 -18.95 -25.28
N THR A 452 -32.92 -19.17 -24.20
CA THR A 452 -31.76 -18.39 -23.80
C THR A 452 -30.49 -18.87 -24.48
N PHE A 453 -30.47 -20.05 -25.12
CA PHE A 453 -29.32 -20.52 -25.87
C PHE A 453 -29.11 -19.65 -27.13
N GLY A 454 -27.97 -18.96 -27.17
CA GLY A 454 -27.65 -18.06 -28.26
C GLY A 454 -28.45 -16.76 -28.31
N ALA A 455 -29.20 -16.41 -27.25
CA ALA A 455 -29.92 -15.13 -27.17
C ALA A 455 -28.99 -13.90 -27.22
N GLY A 456 -27.69 -14.10 -27.02
CA GLY A 456 -26.65 -13.09 -27.05
C GLY A 456 -25.58 -13.33 -28.12
N ARG A 457 -25.90 -13.95 -29.25
CA ARG A 457 -24.93 -14.16 -30.38
C ARG A 457 -24.41 -12.87 -31.01
N ASP A 458 -25.10 -11.77 -30.77
CA ASP A 458 -24.74 -10.41 -31.21
C ASP A 458 -23.47 -9.86 -30.55
N LYS A 459 -23.03 -10.44 -29.42
CA LYS A 459 -21.85 -10.00 -28.69
C LYS A 459 -20.83 -11.13 -28.51
N PRO A 460 -19.53 -10.77 -28.43
CA PRO A 460 -18.48 -11.75 -28.19
C PRO A 460 -18.62 -12.38 -26.79
N HIS A 461 -18.23 -13.65 -26.65
CA HIS A 461 -18.30 -14.41 -25.40
C HIS A 461 -17.66 -13.67 -24.20
N GLY A 462 -16.52 -12.96 -24.41
CA GLY A 462 -15.86 -12.15 -23.38
C GLY A 462 -16.78 -11.07 -22.79
N ALA A 463 -17.63 -10.46 -23.60
CA ALA A 463 -18.58 -9.45 -23.14
C ALA A 463 -19.62 -10.03 -22.17
N TRP A 464 -20.08 -11.26 -22.41
CA TRP A 464 -21.01 -11.95 -21.50
C TRP A 464 -20.36 -12.32 -20.17
N ARG A 465 -19.11 -12.78 -20.20
CA ARG A 465 -18.35 -13.01 -18.96
C ARG A 465 -18.15 -11.72 -18.16
N ALA A 466 -17.85 -10.61 -18.83
CA ALA A 466 -17.73 -9.30 -18.19
C ALA A 466 -19.07 -8.85 -17.58
N LEU A 467 -20.16 -9.03 -18.30
CA LEU A 467 -21.50 -8.70 -17.81
C LEU A 467 -21.86 -9.51 -16.55
N ILE A 468 -21.63 -10.84 -16.58
CA ILE A 468 -21.89 -11.71 -15.42
C ILE A 468 -21.08 -11.25 -14.21
N ARG A 469 -19.81 -10.90 -14.39
CA ARG A 469 -18.96 -10.38 -13.33
C ARG A 469 -19.53 -9.06 -12.75
N GLN A 470 -19.98 -8.16 -13.61
CA GLN A 470 -20.58 -6.90 -13.17
C GLN A 470 -21.94 -7.10 -12.47
N LEU A 471 -22.77 -8.05 -12.94
CA LEU A 471 -24.01 -8.42 -12.26
C LEU A 471 -23.75 -9.03 -10.87
N PHE A 472 -22.71 -9.84 -10.76
CA PHE A 472 -22.28 -10.37 -9.47
C PHE A 472 -21.78 -9.26 -8.54
N ALA A 473 -20.96 -8.33 -9.04
CA ALA A 473 -20.50 -7.16 -8.30
C ALA A 473 -21.66 -6.25 -7.86
N ALA A 474 -22.66 -6.08 -8.72
CA ALA A 474 -23.86 -5.30 -8.41
C ALA A 474 -24.84 -6.01 -7.47
N GLY A 475 -24.56 -7.26 -7.09
CA GLY A 475 -25.43 -8.05 -6.21
C GLY A 475 -26.72 -8.55 -6.89
N ALA A 476 -26.76 -8.61 -8.22
CA ALA A 476 -27.91 -9.17 -8.96
C ALA A 476 -27.87 -10.71 -9.04
N VAL A 477 -26.69 -11.30 -8.92
CA VAL A 477 -26.49 -12.76 -8.80
C VAL A 477 -25.54 -13.06 -7.64
N SER A 478 -25.70 -14.24 -7.05
CA SER A 478 -24.80 -14.79 -6.03
C SER A 478 -24.42 -16.23 -6.40
N GLU A 479 -23.45 -16.82 -5.69
CA GLU A 479 -23.14 -18.25 -5.82
C GLU A 479 -24.08 -19.11 -4.97
N THR A 480 -24.31 -20.34 -5.43
CA THR A 480 -24.94 -21.38 -4.62
C THR A 480 -23.91 -22.03 -3.70
N ASP A 481 -24.36 -22.64 -2.60
CA ASP A 481 -23.50 -23.43 -1.72
C ASP A 481 -23.11 -24.76 -2.41
N GLY A 482 -21.89 -25.26 -2.08
CA GLY A 482 -21.41 -26.57 -2.53
C GLY A 482 -20.02 -26.56 -3.17
N GLU A 483 -19.49 -27.75 -3.47
CA GLU A 483 -18.15 -27.93 -4.05
C GLU A 483 -18.03 -27.34 -5.48
N TYR A 484 -19.14 -27.33 -6.23
CA TYR A 484 -19.20 -26.77 -7.59
C TYR A 484 -20.32 -25.71 -7.65
N PRO A 485 -20.06 -24.48 -7.16
CA PRO A 485 -21.09 -23.47 -7.04
C PRO A 485 -21.61 -23.01 -8.40
N GLY A 486 -22.93 -22.90 -8.49
CA GLY A 486 -23.63 -22.26 -9.60
C GLY A 486 -23.97 -20.81 -9.31
N LEU A 487 -24.53 -20.11 -10.28
CA LEU A 487 -25.12 -18.78 -10.08
C LEU A 487 -26.59 -18.92 -9.71
N ARG A 488 -27.02 -18.12 -8.73
CA ARG A 488 -28.44 -17.96 -8.37
C ARG A 488 -28.85 -16.49 -8.42
N LEU A 489 -30.13 -16.25 -8.64
CA LEU A 489 -30.69 -14.90 -8.59
C LEU A 489 -30.77 -14.41 -7.14
N THR A 490 -30.62 -13.10 -6.98
CA THR A 490 -30.96 -12.37 -5.76
C THR A 490 -32.30 -11.65 -5.95
N GLU A 491 -32.88 -11.07 -4.90
CA GLU A 491 -34.05 -10.20 -5.02
C GLU A 491 -33.85 -9.07 -6.05
N LYS A 492 -32.63 -8.48 -6.08
CA LYS A 492 -32.24 -7.49 -7.07
C LYS A 492 -32.19 -8.08 -8.48
N GLY A 493 -31.62 -9.28 -8.62
CA GLY A 493 -31.60 -9.99 -9.91
C GLY A 493 -32.99 -10.26 -10.44
N GLU A 494 -33.92 -10.68 -9.58
CA GLU A 494 -35.32 -10.86 -9.95
C GLU A 494 -36.00 -9.53 -10.33
N ALA A 495 -35.73 -8.44 -9.58
CA ALA A 495 -36.27 -7.12 -9.91
C ALA A 495 -35.83 -6.66 -11.31
N ILE A 496 -34.54 -6.87 -11.67
CA ILE A 496 -34.01 -6.56 -13.01
C ILE A 496 -34.63 -7.51 -14.07
N LEU A 497 -34.70 -8.82 -13.79
CA LEU A 497 -35.23 -9.80 -14.72
C LEU A 497 -36.67 -9.50 -15.13
N PHE A 498 -37.51 -9.08 -14.17
CA PHE A 498 -38.90 -8.74 -14.41
C PHE A 498 -39.14 -7.25 -14.75
N GLY A 499 -38.08 -6.47 -15.03
CA GLY A 499 -38.19 -5.08 -15.46
C GLY A 499 -38.65 -4.09 -14.38
N ARG A 500 -38.57 -4.48 -13.11
CA ARG A 500 -38.89 -3.62 -11.96
C ARG A 500 -37.74 -2.68 -11.60
N GLU A 501 -36.51 -3.03 -11.99
CA GLU A 501 -35.29 -2.25 -11.81
C GLU A 501 -34.46 -2.28 -13.10
N SER A 502 -33.83 -1.15 -13.43
CA SER A 502 -32.86 -1.04 -14.54
C SER A 502 -31.44 -1.12 -14.00
N ILE A 503 -30.50 -1.53 -14.85
CA ILE A 503 -29.10 -1.57 -14.49
C ILE A 503 -28.23 -0.92 -15.57
N ALA A 504 -27.41 0.05 -15.15
CA ALA A 504 -26.46 0.71 -15.99
C ALA A 504 -25.04 0.19 -15.69
N LEU A 505 -24.36 -0.33 -16.71
CA LEU A 505 -23.06 -0.95 -16.60
C LEU A 505 -22.09 -0.38 -17.64
N ARG A 506 -20.82 -0.61 -17.44
CA ARG A 506 -19.80 -0.19 -18.40
C ARG A 506 -19.45 -1.37 -19.31
N PRO A 507 -19.67 -1.23 -20.64
CA PRO A 507 -19.21 -2.25 -21.58
C PRO A 507 -17.68 -2.39 -21.53
N GLU A 508 -17.19 -3.61 -21.61
CA GLU A 508 -15.75 -3.83 -21.80
C GLU A 508 -15.35 -3.26 -23.18
N ALA A 509 -14.44 -2.29 -23.18
CA ALA A 509 -13.94 -1.74 -24.44
C ALA A 509 -13.23 -2.84 -25.23
N PRO A 510 -13.52 -2.99 -26.56
CA PRO A 510 -12.76 -3.90 -27.38
C PRO A 510 -11.29 -3.46 -27.38
N ARG A 511 -10.41 -4.38 -26.99
CA ARG A 511 -8.96 -4.14 -26.87
C ARG A 511 -8.32 -3.86 -28.25
N LYS A 512 -8.41 -2.63 -28.71
CA LYS A 512 -7.47 -2.08 -29.70
C LYS A 512 -6.50 -1.18 -28.94
N ALA A 513 -5.43 -1.75 -28.43
CA ALA A 513 -4.30 -0.95 -27.99
C ALA A 513 -3.72 -0.26 -29.22
N SER A 514 -3.99 1.04 -29.39
CA SER A 514 -3.36 1.83 -30.43
C SER A 514 -1.84 1.92 -30.16
N ARG A 515 -1.03 1.89 -31.22
CA ARG A 515 0.42 2.07 -31.15
C ARG A 515 0.80 3.40 -30.48
N ASP A 516 -0.05 4.41 -30.57
CA ASP A 516 0.14 5.74 -29.99
C ASP A 516 -0.10 5.77 -28.46
N GLN A 517 -1.03 4.95 -27.94
CA GLN A 517 -1.25 4.79 -26.52
C GLN A 517 -0.05 4.11 -25.84
N ARG A 518 0.60 3.14 -26.52
CA ARG A 518 1.84 2.51 -26.05
C ARG A 518 3.03 3.47 -25.96
N ARG A 519 3.05 4.53 -26.77
CA ARG A 519 4.12 5.53 -26.79
C ARG A 519 3.94 6.59 -25.72
N ARG A 520 2.68 6.92 -25.35
CA ARG A 520 2.36 7.86 -24.24
C ARG A 520 2.39 7.21 -22.86
N GLU A 521 2.29 5.88 -22.78
CA GLU A 521 2.28 5.12 -21.52
C GLU A 521 3.67 4.65 -21.06
N ALA A 522 4.74 4.99 -21.80
CA ALA A 522 6.13 4.70 -21.42
C ALA A 522 6.71 5.84 -20.57
N GLY A 523 5.97 6.24 -19.50
CA GLY A 523 6.49 7.17 -18.51
C GLY A 523 7.52 6.47 -17.63
N SER A 524 8.80 6.84 -17.73
CA SER A 524 9.79 6.52 -16.71
C SER A 524 9.55 7.43 -15.50
N ALA A 525 10.01 7.03 -14.30
CA ALA A 525 9.99 7.86 -13.09
C ALA A 525 10.73 9.20 -13.25
N VAL A 526 11.33 9.40 -14.41
CA VAL A 526 12.20 10.50 -14.85
C VAL A 526 11.47 11.42 -15.84
N GLU A 527 10.13 11.35 -15.96
CA GLU A 527 9.38 12.31 -16.78
C GLU A 527 9.66 13.74 -16.32
N GLY A 528 10.33 14.53 -17.19
CA GLY A 528 10.65 15.93 -16.98
C GLY A 528 12.12 16.23 -16.67
N LEU A 529 13.03 15.25 -16.74
CA LEU A 529 14.46 15.51 -16.91
C LEU A 529 14.80 15.58 -18.40
N ASP A 530 15.68 16.49 -18.77
CA ASP A 530 16.27 16.45 -20.10
C ASP A 530 17.26 15.25 -20.21
N PRO A 531 17.64 14.82 -21.42
CA PRO A 531 18.48 13.64 -21.61
C PRO A 531 19.84 13.72 -20.90
N SER A 532 20.40 14.91 -20.70
CA SER A 532 21.68 15.11 -20.01
C SER A 532 21.53 14.94 -18.50
N ASP A 533 20.47 15.48 -17.92
CA ASP A 533 20.14 15.33 -16.51
C ASP A 533 19.76 13.90 -16.16
N GLU A 534 19.08 13.18 -17.08
CA GLU A 534 18.81 11.77 -16.93
C GLU A 534 20.10 10.94 -16.90
N ALA A 535 21.04 11.22 -17.79
CA ALA A 535 22.32 10.53 -17.84
C ALA A 535 23.13 10.79 -16.55
N LEU A 536 23.15 12.02 -16.05
CA LEU A 536 23.76 12.37 -14.77
C LEU A 536 23.06 11.67 -13.59
N PHE A 537 21.74 11.65 -13.56
CA PHE A 537 20.98 10.92 -12.54
C PHE A 537 21.36 9.43 -12.49
N GLN A 538 21.47 8.76 -13.64
CA GLN A 538 21.89 7.35 -13.69
C GLN A 538 23.34 7.16 -13.20
N HIS A 539 24.23 8.11 -13.49
CA HIS A 539 25.60 8.11 -12.99
C HIS A 539 25.65 8.23 -11.46
N LEU A 540 24.89 9.18 -10.89
CA LEU A 540 24.79 9.36 -9.43
C LEU A 540 24.12 8.15 -8.74
N ARG A 541 23.15 7.52 -9.39
CA ARG A 541 22.50 6.29 -8.91
C ARG A 541 23.49 5.13 -8.82
N ALA A 542 24.39 5.00 -9.79
CA ALA A 542 25.45 4.00 -9.75
C ALA A 542 26.46 4.26 -8.62
N LEU A 543 26.87 5.52 -8.41
CA LEU A 543 27.73 5.93 -7.29
C LEU A 543 27.07 5.62 -5.94
N ARG A 544 25.80 5.98 -5.78
CA ARG A 544 25.02 5.67 -4.57
C ARG A 544 25.01 4.17 -4.27
N ALA A 545 24.77 3.35 -5.28
CA ALA A 545 24.76 1.89 -5.12
C ALA A 545 26.13 1.31 -4.73
N SER A 546 27.24 1.95 -5.13
CA SER A 546 28.60 1.59 -4.69
C SER A 546 28.78 1.92 -3.21
N ILE A 547 28.46 3.14 -2.81
CA ILE A 547 28.59 3.60 -1.41
C ILE A 547 27.72 2.74 -0.48
N ALA A 548 26.48 2.47 -0.87
CA ALA A 548 25.55 1.67 -0.08
C ALA A 548 26.09 0.23 0.16
N ARG A 549 26.74 -0.37 -0.84
CA ARG A 549 27.40 -1.68 -0.69
C ARG A 549 28.66 -1.61 0.17
N GLU A 550 29.47 -0.57 0.03
CA GLU A 550 30.66 -0.34 0.86
C GLU A 550 30.32 -0.24 2.34
N GLU A 551 29.22 0.44 2.66
CA GLU A 551 28.77 0.70 4.03
C GLU A 551 27.75 -0.34 4.58
N GLY A 552 27.30 -1.27 3.74
CA GLY A 552 26.29 -2.29 4.14
C GLY A 552 24.91 -1.70 4.47
N VAL A 553 24.55 -0.56 3.87
CA VAL A 553 23.28 0.15 4.11
C VAL A 553 22.37 0.11 2.88
N ALA A 554 21.08 0.36 3.08
CA ALA A 554 20.16 0.52 1.95
C ALA A 554 20.48 1.77 1.13
N ALA A 555 20.39 1.69 -0.20
CA ALA A 555 20.78 2.77 -1.12
C ALA A 555 20.10 4.11 -0.80
N PHE A 556 18.81 4.10 -0.43
CA PHE A 556 18.06 5.30 -0.07
C PHE A 556 18.50 5.96 1.25
N ILE A 557 19.24 5.24 2.12
CA ILE A 557 19.82 5.82 3.33
C ILE A 557 20.92 6.81 2.97
N VAL A 558 21.71 6.49 1.95
CA VAL A 558 22.68 7.44 1.40
C VAL A 558 21.93 8.65 0.85
N PHE A 559 21.20 8.49 -0.25
CA PHE A 559 20.28 9.50 -0.79
C PHE A 559 19.10 8.84 -1.51
N PRO A 560 17.85 9.30 -1.32
CA PRO A 560 16.70 8.86 -2.12
C PRO A 560 16.78 9.39 -3.56
N ASP A 561 16.06 8.76 -4.50
CA ASP A 561 16.05 9.14 -5.91
C ASP A 561 15.69 10.62 -6.12
N ARG A 562 14.74 11.16 -5.35
CA ARG A 562 14.37 12.58 -5.42
C ARG A 562 15.57 13.50 -5.18
N THR A 563 16.43 13.19 -4.20
CA THR A 563 17.65 13.96 -3.92
C THR A 563 18.64 13.86 -5.07
N LEU A 564 18.80 12.68 -5.69
CA LEU A 564 19.66 12.52 -6.87
C LEU A 564 19.13 13.26 -8.09
N ILE A 565 17.82 13.33 -8.27
CA ILE A 565 17.19 14.14 -9.32
C ILE A 565 17.44 15.63 -9.08
N ASP A 566 17.33 16.09 -7.85
CA ASP A 566 17.64 17.48 -7.49
C ASP A 566 19.14 17.77 -7.73
N MET A 567 20.05 16.85 -7.43
CA MET A 567 21.48 16.97 -7.77
C MET A 567 21.70 17.03 -9.28
N ALA A 568 21.00 16.20 -10.06
CA ALA A 568 21.11 16.22 -11.52
C ALA A 568 20.67 17.55 -12.13
N ARG A 569 19.63 18.17 -11.56
CA ARG A 569 19.12 19.49 -11.99
C ARG A 569 20.01 20.65 -11.56
N LEU A 570 20.43 20.66 -10.30
CA LEU A 570 21.20 21.75 -9.70
C LEU A 570 22.70 21.68 -10.05
N LYS A 571 23.19 20.49 -10.42
CA LYS A 571 24.58 20.23 -10.80
C LYS A 571 25.60 20.77 -9.78
N PRO A 572 25.48 20.41 -8.49
CA PRO A 572 26.35 20.92 -7.45
C PRO A 572 27.76 20.33 -7.58
N ILE A 573 28.78 21.19 -7.80
CA ILE A 573 30.16 20.77 -7.98
C ILE A 573 31.05 21.01 -6.74
N ASP A 574 30.48 21.58 -5.69
CA ASP A 574 31.17 21.84 -4.41
C ASP A 574 30.23 21.64 -3.22
N LEU A 575 30.76 21.62 -2.00
CA LEU A 575 30.02 21.43 -0.78
C LEU A 575 29.03 22.57 -0.47
N GLY A 576 29.30 23.78 -0.93
CA GLY A 576 28.41 24.92 -0.77
C GLY A 576 27.13 24.75 -1.58
N ALA A 577 27.28 24.39 -2.85
CA ALA A 577 26.15 24.07 -3.75
C ALA A 577 25.37 22.82 -3.29
N MET A 578 26.07 21.81 -2.74
CA MET A 578 25.43 20.58 -2.20
C MET A 578 24.47 20.87 -1.02
N ARG A 579 24.71 21.94 -0.24
CA ARG A 579 23.79 22.35 0.85
C ARG A 579 22.41 22.80 0.35
N ALA A 580 22.32 23.26 -0.88
CA ALA A 580 21.06 23.69 -1.49
C ALA A 580 20.20 22.53 -1.99
N VAL A 581 20.76 21.32 -2.08
CA VAL A 581 20.04 20.13 -2.55
C VAL A 581 19.08 19.61 -1.47
N SER A 582 17.84 19.40 -1.83
CA SER A 582 16.82 18.87 -0.92
C SER A 582 17.17 17.46 -0.44
N GLY A 583 17.08 17.21 0.88
CA GLY A 583 17.43 15.93 1.50
C GLY A 583 18.91 15.75 1.85
N VAL A 584 19.73 16.80 1.70
CA VAL A 584 21.14 16.84 2.13
C VAL A 584 21.26 17.60 3.45
N GLY A 585 21.15 16.88 4.57
CA GLY A 585 21.41 17.41 5.90
C GLY A 585 22.92 17.43 6.22
N GLU A 586 23.33 18.16 7.28
CA GLU A 586 24.75 18.41 7.62
C GLU A 586 25.57 17.12 7.72
N ARG A 587 25.04 16.07 8.36
CA ARG A 587 25.75 14.80 8.50
C ARG A 587 25.97 14.09 7.17
N LYS A 588 24.94 14.04 6.30
CA LYS A 588 25.05 13.45 4.96
C LYS A 588 25.95 14.29 4.05
N LEU A 589 25.94 15.60 4.21
CA LEU A 589 26.88 16.50 3.53
C LEU A 589 28.33 16.17 3.90
N ALA A 590 28.60 16.00 5.20
CA ALA A 590 29.92 15.63 5.69
C ALA A 590 30.36 14.23 5.22
N ALA A 591 29.45 13.25 5.24
CA ALA A 591 29.78 11.87 4.89
C ALA A 591 29.91 11.65 3.37
N TYR A 592 29.02 12.23 2.57
CA TYR A 592 28.88 11.89 1.16
C TYR A 592 29.04 13.09 0.21
N GLY A 593 28.88 14.31 0.69
CA GLY A 593 28.80 15.52 -0.14
C GLY A 593 29.97 15.67 -1.09
N ALA A 594 31.19 15.46 -0.62
CA ALA A 594 32.41 15.59 -1.45
C ALA A 594 32.43 14.56 -2.60
N ARG A 595 32.09 13.30 -2.34
CA ARG A 595 32.06 12.23 -3.36
C ARG A 595 31.03 12.51 -4.46
N PHE A 596 29.84 13.02 -4.09
CA PHE A 596 28.80 13.36 -5.05
C PHE A 596 29.11 14.64 -5.83
N ALA A 597 29.60 15.69 -5.19
CA ALA A 597 30.04 16.93 -5.86
C ALA A 597 31.14 16.65 -6.89
N GLN A 598 32.15 15.84 -6.53
CA GLN A 598 33.20 15.40 -7.45
C GLN A 598 32.60 14.60 -8.63
N ALA A 599 31.71 13.65 -8.38
CA ALA A 599 31.09 12.86 -9.45
C ALA A 599 30.28 13.73 -10.44
N VAL A 600 29.61 14.77 -9.93
CA VAL A 600 28.93 15.76 -10.79
C VAL A 600 29.95 16.53 -11.62
N GLY A 601 31.03 17.04 -11.01
CA GLY A 601 32.11 17.74 -11.71
C GLY A 601 32.75 16.89 -12.80
N ASP A 602 33.11 15.64 -12.48
CA ASP A 602 33.72 14.68 -13.41
C ASP A 602 32.79 14.33 -14.58
N PHE A 603 31.47 14.25 -14.33
CA PHE A 603 30.48 14.01 -15.38
C PHE A 603 30.33 15.21 -16.32
N LEU A 604 30.32 16.44 -15.79
CA LEU A 604 30.19 17.67 -16.56
C LEU A 604 31.43 18.01 -17.38
N ALA A 605 32.59 17.49 -16.97
CA ALA A 605 33.87 17.68 -17.69
C ALA A 605 34.07 16.74 -18.90
N ARG A 606 33.19 15.72 -19.04
CA ARG A 606 33.16 14.79 -20.19
C ARG A 606 32.36 15.31 -21.35
#